data_dc688343888bdb2ece255fdd743c5ed6
#
_entry.id   dc688343888bdb2ece255fdd743c5ed6
#
_cell.length_a   1.000
_cell.length_b   1.000
_cell.length_c   1.000
_cell.angle_alpha   90.00
_cell.angle_beta   90.00
_cell.angle_gamma   90.00
#
_symmetry.space_group_name_H-M   'P 1'
#
loop_
_entity.id
_entity.type
_entity.pdbx_description
1 polymer ?
#
loop_
_entity_poly.entity_id
_entity_poly.type
_entity_poly.pdbx_seq_one_letter_code
_entity_poly.pdbx_strand_id
1 'polypeptide(L)' 'MERYDFEVLKDDETIAAERSVWLRSIRAAWPRIAELAKNVTGPGCRIRVTHTGETVILVGAASARRYFEIAASA' A
#
# COMPACT_ATOMS: atom_id res chain seq x y z
N MET A 1 5.46 -17.92 -4.77
CA MET A 1 5.43 -16.61 -4.12
C MET A 1 6.28 -15.61 -4.87
N GLU A 2 5.84 -14.36 -4.89
CA GLU A 2 6.54 -13.28 -5.57
C GLU A 2 6.91 -12.19 -4.57
N ARG A 3 7.96 -11.44 -4.89
CA ARG A 3 8.48 -10.40 -4.04
C ARG A 3 7.92 -9.03 -4.44
N TYR A 4 7.43 -8.30 -3.46
CA TYR A 4 6.89 -6.96 -3.64
C TYR A 4 7.57 -5.98 -2.70
N ASP A 5 7.69 -4.75 -3.14
CA ASP A 5 8.19 -3.66 -2.31
C ASP A 5 7.04 -2.68 -2.06
N PHE A 6 6.88 -2.24 -0.82
CA PHE A 6 5.85 -1.28 -0.43
C PHE A 6 6.51 0.01 -0.02
N GLU A 7 5.99 1.13 -0.50
CA GLU A 7 6.46 2.46 -0.13
C GLU A 7 5.29 3.33 0.27
N VAL A 8 5.49 4.11 1.33
CA VAL A 8 4.55 5.16 1.72
C VAL A 8 5.14 6.48 1.29
N LEU A 9 4.38 7.23 0.48
CA LEU A 9 4.80 8.49 -0.08
C LEU A 9 4.00 9.63 0.52
N LYS A 10 4.65 10.74 0.80
CA LYS A 10 4.00 11.99 1.18
C LYS A 10 4.57 13.10 0.31
N ASP A 11 3.71 13.74 -0.49
CA ASP A 11 4.11 14.78 -1.43
C ASP A 11 5.29 14.33 -2.32
N ASP A 12 5.16 13.09 -2.85
CA ASP A 12 6.13 12.43 -3.72
C ASP A 12 7.45 12.04 -3.04
N GLU A 13 7.54 12.16 -1.73
CA GLU A 13 8.71 11.77 -0.98
C GLU A 13 8.42 10.46 -0.22
N THR A 14 9.33 9.50 -0.31
CA THR A 14 9.19 8.23 0.41
C THR A 14 9.49 8.45 1.89
N ILE A 15 8.47 8.26 2.74
CA ILE A 15 8.61 8.44 4.19
C ILE A 15 8.72 7.11 4.94
N ALA A 16 8.36 6.00 4.30
CA ALA A 16 8.50 4.67 4.86
C ALA A 16 8.54 3.65 3.73
N ALA A 17 9.20 2.54 3.95
CA ALA A 17 9.27 1.47 2.96
C ALA A 17 9.39 0.12 3.66
N GLU A 18 8.75 -0.89 3.06
CA GLU A 18 8.95 -2.30 3.39
C GLU A 18 9.36 -2.99 2.12
N ARG A 19 10.54 -3.56 2.09
CA ARG A 19 11.07 -4.19 0.91
C ARG A 19 11.09 -5.70 1.05
N SER A 20 11.04 -6.38 -0.11
CA SER A 20 11.14 -7.84 -0.16
C SER A 20 10.04 -8.54 0.63
N VAL A 21 8.82 -8.08 0.46
CA VAL A 21 7.64 -8.70 1.06
C VAL A 21 7.16 -9.81 0.13
N TRP A 22 7.13 -11.03 0.63
CA TRP A 22 6.74 -12.19 -0.17
C TRP A 22 5.24 -12.43 -0.07
N LEU A 23 4.57 -12.41 -1.20
CA LEU A 23 3.12 -12.58 -1.30
C LEU A 23 2.78 -13.63 -2.36
N ARG A 24 1.66 -14.31 -2.18
CA ARG A 24 1.18 -15.30 -3.14
C ARG A 24 0.73 -14.68 -4.45
N SER A 25 0.17 -13.48 -4.37
CA SER A 25 -0.33 -12.76 -5.54
C SER A 25 -0.46 -11.28 -5.20
N ILE A 26 -0.72 -10.47 -6.22
CA ILE A 26 -0.95 -9.04 -6.04
C ILE A 26 -2.16 -8.76 -5.15
N ARG A 27 -3.16 -9.66 -5.14
CA ARG A 27 -4.35 -9.50 -4.28
C ARG A 27 -3.98 -9.50 -2.80
N ALA A 28 -2.97 -10.26 -2.43
CA ALA A 28 -2.51 -10.32 -1.05
C ALA A 28 -1.87 -9.01 -0.58
N ALA A 29 -1.57 -8.10 -1.50
CA ALA A 29 -1.02 -6.79 -1.15
C ALA A 29 -2.06 -5.88 -0.48
N TRP A 30 -3.35 -6.04 -0.77
CA TRP A 30 -4.38 -5.11 -0.29
C TRP A 30 -4.53 -5.07 1.24
N PRO A 31 -4.54 -6.19 1.96
CA PRO A 31 -4.54 -6.14 3.43
C PRO A 31 -3.34 -5.40 3.99
N ARG A 32 -2.17 -5.58 3.38
CA ARG A 32 -0.95 -4.89 3.79
C ARG A 32 -1.03 -3.40 3.52
N ILE A 33 -1.57 -3.02 2.37
CA ILE A 33 -1.81 -1.62 2.02
C ILE A 33 -2.72 -0.97 3.06
N ALA A 34 -3.80 -1.65 3.44
CA ALA A 34 -4.74 -1.14 4.44
C ALA A 34 -4.06 -0.92 5.80
N GLU A 35 -3.20 -1.83 6.22
CA GLU A 35 -2.45 -1.67 7.47
C GLU A 35 -1.51 -0.47 7.41
N LEU A 36 -0.79 -0.30 6.32
CA LEU A 36 0.08 0.85 6.13
C LEU A 36 -0.72 2.16 6.13
N ALA A 37 -1.89 2.15 5.51
CA ALA A 37 -2.74 3.32 5.45
C ALA A 37 -3.25 3.75 6.83
N LYS A 38 -3.46 2.82 7.75
CA LYS A 38 -3.89 3.14 9.12
C LYS A 38 -2.85 3.93 9.89
N ASN A 39 -1.59 3.74 9.58
CA ASN A 39 -0.48 4.35 10.29
C ASN A 39 -0.04 5.67 9.68
N VAL A 40 -0.70 6.11 8.61
CA VAL A 40 -0.36 7.33 7.90
C VAL A 40 -1.48 8.34 8.07
N THR A 41 -1.15 9.53 8.53
CA THR A 41 -2.12 10.62 8.71
C THR A 41 -1.73 11.82 7.86
N GLY A 42 -2.74 12.59 7.48
CA GLY A 42 -2.55 13.81 6.71
C GLY A 42 -2.82 13.64 5.22
N PRO A 43 -3.07 14.75 4.51
CA PRO A 43 -3.33 14.75 3.08
C PRO A 43 -2.06 14.46 2.27
N GLY A 44 -2.23 14.02 1.04
CA GLY A 44 -1.12 13.82 0.13
C GLY A 44 -0.35 12.52 0.32
N CYS A 45 -0.81 11.64 1.22
CA CYS A 45 -0.15 10.36 1.44
C CYS A 45 -0.67 9.31 0.46
N ARG A 46 0.25 8.55 -0.13
CA ARG A 46 -0.05 7.46 -1.06
C ARG A 46 0.78 6.24 -0.74
N ILE A 47 0.29 5.09 -1.15
CA ILE A 47 1.01 3.84 -1.00
C ILE A 47 1.29 3.28 -2.38
N ARG A 48 2.55 2.99 -2.66
CA ARG A 48 2.99 2.41 -3.90
C ARG A 48 3.49 0.99 -3.68
N VAL A 49 3.02 0.07 -4.49
CA VAL A 49 3.50 -1.31 -4.50
C VAL A 49 4.26 -1.53 -5.80
N THR A 50 5.47 -2.01 -5.69
CA THR A 50 6.37 -2.26 -6.82
C THR A 50 6.66 -3.75 -6.92
N HIS A 51 6.64 -4.28 -8.14
CA HIS A 51 6.98 -5.66 -8.43
C HIS A 51 7.91 -5.68 -9.63
N THR A 52 9.07 -6.32 -9.49
CA THR A 52 10.10 -6.39 -10.54
C THR A 52 10.47 -5.01 -11.13
N GLY A 53 10.54 -4.00 -10.25
CA GLY A 53 10.90 -2.65 -10.66
C GLY A 53 9.77 -1.82 -11.24
N GLU A 54 8.57 -2.37 -11.37
CA GLU A 54 7.42 -1.65 -11.93
C GLU A 54 6.36 -1.39 -10.86
N THR A 55 5.77 -0.20 -10.91
CA THR A 55 4.64 0.12 -10.03
C THR A 55 3.41 -0.66 -10.50
N VAL A 56 2.88 -1.50 -9.63
CA VAL A 56 1.68 -2.30 -9.92
C VAL A 56 0.45 -1.79 -9.19
N ILE A 57 0.63 -1.08 -8.08
CA ILE A 57 -0.47 -0.42 -7.36
C ILE A 57 0.04 0.94 -6.89
N LEU A 58 -0.79 1.97 -7.08
CA LEU A 58 -0.56 3.28 -6.51
C LEU A 58 -1.93 3.81 -6.05
N VAL A 59 -2.10 3.97 -4.75
CA VAL A 59 -3.39 4.33 -4.16
C VAL A 59 -3.19 5.36 -3.05
N GLY A 60 -4.13 6.30 -2.94
CA GLY A 60 -4.14 7.25 -1.83
C GLY A 60 -4.40 6.54 -0.50
N ALA A 61 -3.74 6.96 0.57
CA ALA A 61 -3.92 6.34 1.87
C ALA A 61 -5.36 6.45 2.38
N ALA A 62 -6.02 7.58 2.14
CA ALA A 62 -7.42 7.76 2.51
C ALA A 62 -8.35 6.79 1.76
N SER A 63 -8.09 6.58 0.48
CA SER A 63 -8.85 5.64 -0.34
C SER A 63 -8.64 4.21 0.11
N ALA A 64 -7.42 3.85 0.47
CA ALA A 64 -7.09 2.52 0.96
C ALA A 64 -7.80 2.22 2.28
N ARG A 65 -7.84 3.20 3.21
CA ARG A 65 -8.57 3.05 4.48
C ARG A 65 -10.06 2.84 4.24
N ARG A 66 -10.64 3.62 3.31
CA ARG A 66 -12.05 3.52 2.97
C ARG A 66 -12.39 2.15 2.39
N TYR A 67 -11.55 1.64 1.49
CA TYR A 67 -11.73 0.32 0.91
C TYR A 67 -11.75 -0.75 1.99
N PHE A 68 -10.82 -0.69 2.93
CA PHE A 68 -10.75 -1.65 4.03
C PHE A 68 -11.99 -1.60 4.92
N GLU A 69 -12.49 -0.40 5.24
CA GLU A 69 -13.71 -0.23 6.03
C GLU A 69 -14.93 -0.83 5.35
N ILE A 70 -15.07 -0.61 4.04
CA ILE A 70 -16.16 -1.17 3.26
C ILE A 70 -16.07 -2.69 3.25
N ALA A 71 -14.90 -3.25 3.03
CA ALA A 71 -14.69 -4.69 3.00
C ALA A 71 -14.96 -5.32 4.38
N ALA A 72 -14.61 -4.64 5.47
CA ALA A 72 -14.87 -5.10 6.82
C ALA A 72 -16.35 -5.02 7.19
N SER A 73 -17.09 -4.10 6.58
CA SER A 73 -18.52 -3.91 6.83
C SER A 73 -19.40 -4.85 6.01
N ALA A 74 -18.83 -5.44 4.98
CA ALA A 74 -19.55 -6.39 4.12
C ALA A 74 -19.53 -7.81 4.71
#